data_cfdb4720ca79bf7ec4dae88ad8c2bea0
#
_entry.id   cfdb4720ca79bf7ec4dae88ad8c2bea0
#
_cell.length_a   1.000
_cell.length_b   1.000
_cell.length_c   1.000
_cell.angle_alpha   90.00
_cell.angle_beta   90.00
_cell.angle_gamma   90.00
#
_symmetry.space_group_name_H-M   'P 1'
#
loop_
_entity.id
_entity.type
_entity.pdbx_description
1 polymer ?
#
loop_
_entity_poly.entity_id
_entity_poly.type
_entity_poly.pdbx_seq_one_letter_code
_entity_poly.pdbx_strand_id
1 'polypeptide(L)'
;GTAGSAPESQGSSQTETESSAAQPQAAHYPVTVSNYNYAKEPVDITFERCPEKVLVLNQNNIETMLALGLGDKIVAAAGLDHEVKAEYQADFETINYLTDFTVSRESVLMLEPDMILGWWSTFGEKRLDGTDFWNERGVKTYMAENSNSIVEYRTLANEYDYILDLGKIFDVEDKAQAIVDEIQAQVQ
;
A
#
# COMPACT_ATOMS: atom_id res chain seq x y z
N GLY A 1 3.60 65.15 28.27
CA GLY A 1 3.53 64.41 27.74
C GLY A 1 3.44 63.23 27.13
N THR A 2 3.42 62.48 26.73
CA THR A 2 3.24 61.71 26.17
C THR A 2 3.31 60.68 25.62
N ALA A 3 3.31 59.96 25.32
CA ALA A 3 3.45 59.14 24.76
C ALA A 3 3.33 58.09 24.19
N GLY A 4 3.09 57.41 24.16
CA GLY A 4 2.81 56.54 23.55
C GLY A 4 3.00 55.64 22.78
N SER A 5 3.13 54.92 22.50
CA SER A 5 3.42 54.11 21.82
C SER A 5 3.24 53.00 21.45
N ALA A 6 2.98 52.44 21.03
CA ALA A 6 2.88 51.64 20.26
C ALA A 6 3.27 50.53 19.88
N PRO A 7 3.12 49.73 19.95
CA PRO A 7 3.55 48.64 19.66
C PRO A 7 3.26 47.86 18.71
N GLU A 8 3.45 47.28 18.26
CA GLU A 8 3.32 46.63 17.34
C GLU A 8 3.39 45.41 17.27
N SER A 9 3.16 44.75 16.89
CA SER A 9 3.02 43.66 16.81
C SER A 9 3.35 42.90 15.89
N GLN A 10 3.74 42.25 15.67
CA GLN A 10 4.16 41.60 14.90
C GLN A 10 3.83 40.52 14.44
N GLY A 11 3.47 40.05 13.99
CA GLY A 11 3.11 39.24 13.31
C GLY A 11 3.48 38.07 13.23
N SER A 12 3.56 37.36 12.83
CA SER A 12 3.92 36.23 12.83
C SER A 12 3.69 35.49 11.74
N SER A 13 4.07 35.57 10.82
CA SER A 13 3.87 34.86 9.73
C SER A 13 4.59 33.63 9.59
N GLN A 14 5.31 33.16 10.43
CA GLN A 14 6.03 32.03 10.20
C GLN A 14 5.27 30.81 10.22
N THR A 15 4.19 30.71 10.86
CA THR A 15 3.45 29.50 10.94
C THR A 15 2.87 29.12 9.62
N GLU A 16 2.64 30.05 8.79
CA GLU A 16 2.07 29.74 7.51
C GLU A 16 2.97 28.94 6.62
N THR A 17 4.23 29.17 6.71
CA THR A 17 5.18 28.46 5.90
C THR A 17 5.23 27.00 6.27
N GLU A 18 5.12 26.70 7.53
CA GLU A 18 5.16 25.35 7.95
C GLU A 18 3.95 24.59 7.53
N SER A 19 2.80 25.18 7.57
CA SER A 19 1.62 24.58 7.14
C SER A 19 1.68 24.22 5.68
N SER A 20 2.23 25.06 4.89
CA SER A 20 2.38 24.83 3.49
C SER A 20 3.25 23.67 3.19
N ALA A 21 4.29 23.51 3.95
CA ALA A 21 5.22 22.41 3.74
C ALA A 21 4.58 21.06 3.95
N ALA A 22 3.58 20.94 4.77
CA ALA A 22 2.94 19.70 5.02
C ALA A 22 1.84 19.39 4.01
N GLN A 23 1.47 20.32 3.21
CA GLN A 23 0.38 20.14 2.31
C GLN A 23 0.51 19.10 1.22
N PRO A 24 1.65 18.82 0.65
CA PRO A 24 1.73 17.84 -0.42
C PRO A 24 1.15 16.50 -0.07
N GLN A 25 1.41 15.99 1.12
CA GLN A 25 0.87 14.76 1.52
C GLN A 25 -0.62 14.85 1.77
N ALA A 26 -1.07 15.91 2.40
CA ALA A 26 -2.47 16.10 2.67
C ALA A 26 -3.26 16.28 1.37
N ALA A 27 -2.65 16.83 0.35
CA ALA A 27 -3.33 17.04 -0.91
C ALA A 27 -3.49 15.76 -1.73
N HIS A 28 -2.63 14.78 -1.52
CA HIS A 28 -2.72 13.51 -2.25
C HIS A 28 -3.90 12.68 -1.77
N TYR A 29 -4.10 12.59 -0.47
CA TYR A 29 -5.15 11.76 0.10
C TYR A 29 -6.41 12.58 0.32
N PRO A 30 -7.58 11.97 0.25
CA PRO A 30 -7.81 10.53 0.11
C PRO A 30 -7.68 10.09 -1.35
N VAL A 31 -7.36 8.82 -1.54
CA VAL A 31 -7.34 8.22 -2.87
C VAL A 31 -8.23 6.99 -2.86
N THR A 32 -8.86 6.72 -4.00
CA THR A 32 -9.74 5.57 -4.12
C THR A 32 -9.26 4.69 -5.27
N VAL A 33 -9.19 3.40 -5.01
CA VAL A 33 -8.87 2.43 -6.05
C VAL A 33 -10.01 1.43 -6.17
N SER A 34 -10.17 0.86 -7.34
CA SER A 34 -11.14 -0.19 -7.58
C SER A 34 -10.48 -1.53 -7.34
N ASN A 35 -11.08 -2.37 -6.56
CA ASN A 35 -10.57 -3.69 -6.29
C ASN A 35 -11.74 -4.67 -6.21
N TYR A 36 -11.65 -5.73 -5.41
CA TYR A 36 -12.67 -6.77 -5.36
C TYR A 36 -12.87 -7.28 -3.94
N ASN A 37 -14.06 -7.85 -3.69
CA ASN A 37 -14.29 -8.61 -2.48
C ASN A 37 -14.10 -10.09 -2.82
N TYR A 38 -14.28 -10.97 -1.84
CA TYR A 38 -14.07 -12.41 -2.05
C TYR A 38 -15.08 -12.99 -3.03
N ALA A 39 -16.26 -12.41 -3.15
CA ALA A 39 -17.26 -12.86 -4.12
C ALA A 39 -16.92 -12.40 -5.55
N LYS A 40 -15.78 -11.76 -5.73
CA LYS A 40 -15.29 -11.25 -7.01
C LYS A 40 -16.12 -10.08 -7.54
N GLU A 41 -16.79 -9.39 -6.65
CA GLU A 41 -17.53 -8.20 -7.02
C GLU A 41 -16.63 -6.97 -6.89
N PRO A 42 -16.74 -6.01 -7.79
CA PRO A 42 -15.94 -4.78 -7.69
C PRO A 42 -16.29 -3.99 -6.44
N VAL A 43 -15.28 -3.47 -5.78
CA VAL A 43 -15.44 -2.66 -4.59
C VAL A 43 -14.47 -1.51 -4.65
N ASP A 44 -14.93 -0.31 -4.37
CA ASP A 44 -14.04 0.85 -4.28
C ASP A 44 -13.48 0.93 -2.87
N ILE A 45 -12.19 1.06 -2.75
CA ILE A 45 -11.51 1.15 -1.46
C ILE A 45 -10.81 2.49 -1.37
N THR A 46 -11.17 3.27 -0.36
CA THR A 46 -10.63 4.61 -0.16
C THR A 46 -9.59 4.61 0.95
N PHE A 47 -8.44 5.18 0.65
CA PHE A 47 -7.35 5.32 1.59
C PHE A 47 -7.27 6.78 2.00
N GLU A 48 -7.56 7.08 3.26
CA GLU A 48 -7.52 8.44 3.78
C GLU A 48 -6.11 8.90 4.08
N ARG A 49 -5.19 7.95 4.18
CA ARG A 49 -3.78 8.24 4.43
C ARG A 49 -2.92 7.09 3.93
N CYS A 50 -1.63 7.29 3.86
CA CYS A 50 -0.69 6.27 3.46
C CYS A 50 -0.69 5.12 4.48
N PRO A 51 -0.84 3.88 4.04
CA PRO A 51 -0.72 2.76 4.98
C PRO A 51 0.69 2.69 5.55
N GLU A 52 0.78 2.37 6.82
CA GLU A 52 2.05 2.30 7.53
C GLU A 52 2.39 0.90 8.03
N LYS A 53 1.39 0.03 8.13
CA LYS A 53 1.56 -1.30 8.68
C LYS A 53 0.91 -2.32 7.76
N VAL A 54 1.57 -2.61 6.67
CA VAL A 54 1.03 -3.48 5.62
C VAL A 54 1.43 -4.92 5.85
N LEU A 55 0.45 -5.82 5.87
CA LEU A 55 0.73 -7.24 5.82
C LEU A 55 0.81 -7.62 4.34
N VAL A 56 1.97 -8.09 3.90
CA VAL A 56 2.21 -8.39 2.49
C VAL A 56 2.37 -9.88 2.29
N LEU A 57 1.50 -10.46 1.51
CA LEU A 57 1.46 -11.91 1.32
C LEU A 57 1.74 -12.28 -0.13
N ASN A 58 2.55 -13.30 -0.29
CA ASN A 58 2.89 -13.93 -1.56
C ASN A 58 4.00 -13.22 -2.33
N GLN A 59 4.65 -14.01 -3.15
CA GLN A 59 5.89 -13.65 -3.86
C GLN A 59 5.82 -12.32 -4.60
N ASN A 60 4.83 -12.19 -5.49
CA ASN A 60 4.74 -11.02 -6.34
C ASN A 60 4.49 -9.73 -5.55
N ASN A 61 3.68 -9.82 -4.49
CA ASN A 61 3.37 -8.66 -3.69
C ASN A 61 4.59 -8.19 -2.89
N ILE A 62 5.35 -9.14 -2.35
CA ILE A 62 6.56 -8.82 -1.61
C ILE A 62 7.56 -8.14 -2.53
N GLU A 63 7.81 -8.72 -3.69
CA GLU A 63 8.79 -8.16 -4.63
C GLU A 63 8.35 -6.80 -5.16
N THR A 64 7.06 -6.61 -5.42
CA THR A 64 6.58 -5.32 -5.90
C THR A 64 6.72 -4.22 -4.84
N MET A 65 6.40 -4.53 -3.59
CA MET A 65 6.59 -3.57 -2.50
C MET A 65 8.06 -3.17 -2.37
N LEU A 66 8.97 -4.14 -2.48
CA LEU A 66 10.40 -3.83 -2.41
C LEU A 66 10.87 -3.03 -3.63
N ALA A 67 10.35 -3.35 -4.81
CA ALA A 67 10.69 -2.61 -6.03
C ALA A 67 10.26 -1.15 -5.93
N LEU A 68 9.15 -0.89 -5.25
CA LEU A 68 8.65 0.47 -5.04
C LEU A 68 9.33 1.19 -3.87
N GLY A 69 10.27 0.52 -3.20
CA GLY A 69 10.98 1.12 -2.07
C GLY A 69 10.14 1.24 -0.82
N LEU A 70 9.16 0.35 -0.65
CA LEU A 70 8.17 0.44 0.43
C LEU A 70 8.40 -0.56 1.57
N GLY A 71 9.63 -1.06 1.71
CA GLY A 71 9.93 -2.03 2.77
C GLY A 71 9.60 -1.52 4.16
N ASP A 72 9.77 -0.24 4.39
CA ASP A 72 9.48 0.38 5.69
C ASP A 72 7.98 0.43 6.02
N LYS A 73 7.12 0.17 5.05
CA LYS A 73 5.67 0.14 5.28
C LYS A 73 5.18 -1.26 5.65
N ILE A 74 6.04 -2.25 5.58
CA ILE A 74 5.65 -3.65 5.79
C ILE A 74 5.73 -3.99 7.28
N VAL A 75 4.58 -4.34 7.89
CA VAL A 75 4.58 -4.79 9.28
C VAL A 75 5.01 -6.25 9.35
N ALA A 76 4.65 -7.03 8.34
CA ALA A 76 5.04 -8.43 8.23
C ALA A 76 4.81 -8.92 6.82
N ALA A 77 5.58 -9.91 6.40
CA ALA A 77 5.43 -10.53 5.09
C ALA A 77 5.51 -12.06 5.24
N ALA A 78 4.85 -12.78 4.35
CA ALA A 78 4.86 -14.24 4.37
C ALA A 78 4.48 -14.78 3.00
N GLY A 79 4.76 -16.04 2.76
CA GLY A 79 4.26 -16.72 1.56
C GLY A 79 5.15 -16.67 0.35
N LEU A 80 6.46 -16.58 0.54
CA LEU A 80 7.38 -16.70 -0.59
C LEU A 80 7.41 -18.15 -1.09
N ASP A 81 7.42 -18.32 -2.39
CA ASP A 81 7.59 -19.63 -3.01
C ASP A 81 9.08 -19.94 -3.20
N HIS A 82 9.90 -18.92 -3.32
CA HIS A 82 11.34 -19.05 -3.47
C HIS A 82 11.98 -17.73 -3.03
N GLU A 83 13.27 -17.67 -3.02
CA GLU A 83 13.97 -16.45 -2.59
C GLU A 83 13.60 -15.27 -3.49
N VAL A 84 13.59 -14.09 -2.92
CA VAL A 84 13.36 -12.88 -3.71
C VAL A 84 14.53 -12.69 -4.67
N LYS A 85 14.30 -11.94 -5.74
CA LYS A 85 15.35 -11.66 -6.71
C LYS A 85 16.54 -11.00 -6.04
N ALA A 86 17.71 -11.25 -6.60
CA ALA A 86 18.97 -10.74 -6.02
C ALA A 86 18.92 -9.24 -5.75
N GLU A 87 18.30 -8.50 -6.62
CA GLU A 87 18.22 -7.03 -6.49
C GLU A 87 17.40 -6.58 -5.30
N TYR A 88 16.56 -7.45 -4.74
CA TYR A 88 15.75 -7.11 -3.58
C TYR A 88 16.23 -7.70 -2.26
N GLN A 89 17.29 -8.50 -2.32
CA GLN A 89 17.77 -9.22 -1.12
C GLN A 89 18.13 -8.29 0.04
N ALA A 90 18.84 -7.23 -0.23
CA ALA A 90 19.25 -6.32 0.82
C ALA A 90 18.07 -5.70 1.54
N ASP A 91 17.07 -5.27 0.79
CA ASP A 91 15.88 -4.67 1.38
C ASP A 91 15.03 -5.72 2.06
N PHE A 92 14.98 -6.92 1.51
CA PHE A 92 14.23 -8.02 2.10
C PHE A 92 14.73 -8.35 3.49
N GLU A 93 16.04 -8.27 3.71
CA GLU A 93 16.62 -8.58 5.01
C GLU A 93 16.20 -7.60 6.10
N THR A 94 15.65 -6.46 5.74
CA THR A 94 15.22 -5.46 6.71
C THR A 94 13.77 -5.62 7.14
N ILE A 95 13.00 -6.48 6.46
CA ILE A 95 11.58 -6.61 6.78
C ILE A 95 11.34 -7.80 7.70
N ASN A 96 10.17 -7.81 8.34
CA ASN A 96 9.77 -8.89 9.22
C ASN A 96 9.13 -10.01 8.41
N TYR A 97 9.91 -11.02 8.02
CA TYR A 97 9.38 -12.13 7.26
C TYR A 97 9.05 -13.30 8.19
N LEU A 98 7.81 -13.81 8.08
CA LEU A 98 7.31 -14.87 8.95
C LEU A 98 7.34 -16.19 8.20
N THR A 99 8.20 -17.11 8.63
CA THR A 99 8.44 -18.35 7.91
C THR A 99 7.31 -19.36 8.05
N ASP A 100 6.74 -19.51 9.21
CA ASP A 100 5.69 -20.50 9.43
C ASP A 100 4.33 -19.87 9.70
N PHE A 101 4.03 -18.82 9.01
CA PHE A 101 2.83 -18.06 9.26
C PHE A 101 1.61 -18.73 8.64
N THR A 102 0.59 -18.96 9.46
CA THR A 102 -0.69 -19.43 8.97
C THR A 102 -1.65 -18.26 8.89
N VAL A 103 -2.19 -18.01 7.71
CA VAL A 103 -3.10 -16.88 7.50
C VAL A 103 -4.45 -17.24 8.12
N SER A 104 -4.82 -16.52 9.17
CA SER A 104 -6.14 -16.67 9.82
C SER A 104 -6.52 -15.31 10.39
N ARG A 105 -7.78 -15.13 10.74
CA ARG A 105 -8.20 -13.87 11.36
C ARG A 105 -7.41 -13.59 12.62
N GLU A 106 -7.22 -14.60 13.45
CA GLU A 106 -6.51 -14.42 14.72
C GLU A 106 -5.07 -14.00 14.52
N SER A 107 -4.37 -14.70 13.63
CA SER A 107 -2.95 -14.40 13.42
C SER A 107 -2.75 -13.01 12.82
N VAL A 108 -3.66 -12.61 11.96
CA VAL A 108 -3.56 -11.30 11.30
C VAL A 108 -3.96 -10.19 12.27
N LEU A 109 -4.99 -10.39 13.09
CA LEU A 109 -5.38 -9.39 14.08
C LEU A 109 -4.23 -9.09 15.04
N MET A 110 -3.42 -10.09 15.37
CA MET A 110 -2.28 -9.90 16.26
C MET A 110 -1.20 -9.01 15.67
N LEU A 111 -1.12 -8.93 14.37
CA LEU A 111 -0.16 -8.07 13.70
C LEU A 111 -0.61 -6.61 13.63
N GLU A 112 -1.89 -6.38 13.86
CA GLU A 112 -2.51 -5.05 13.82
C GLU A 112 -2.19 -4.28 12.53
N PRO A 113 -2.43 -4.87 11.36
CA PRO A 113 -2.13 -4.17 10.12
C PRO A 113 -3.18 -3.11 9.82
N ASP A 114 -2.81 -2.11 9.04
CA ASP A 114 -3.77 -1.15 8.52
C ASP A 114 -4.09 -1.44 7.05
N MET A 115 -3.36 -2.36 6.43
CA MET A 115 -3.65 -2.82 5.07
C MET A 115 -3.19 -4.26 4.91
N ILE A 116 -3.94 -5.03 4.14
CA ILE A 116 -3.58 -6.41 3.78
C ILE A 116 -3.49 -6.47 2.25
N LEU A 117 -2.32 -6.83 1.76
CA LEU A 117 -2.06 -6.99 0.34
C LEU A 117 -1.83 -8.46 0.06
N GLY A 118 -2.73 -9.08 -0.68
CA GLY A 118 -2.67 -10.51 -0.90
C GLY A 118 -3.31 -10.93 -2.20
N TRP A 119 -3.62 -12.21 -2.31
CA TRP A 119 -4.31 -12.78 -3.45
C TRP A 119 -5.77 -13.03 -3.08
N TRP A 120 -6.58 -13.39 -4.07
CA TRP A 120 -7.97 -13.76 -3.82
C TRP A 120 -8.06 -14.88 -2.76
N SER A 121 -7.23 -15.90 -2.89
CA SER A 121 -7.26 -17.04 -1.97
C SER A 121 -6.95 -16.66 -0.51
N THR A 122 -6.25 -15.57 -0.30
CA THR A 122 -5.97 -15.04 1.04
C THR A 122 -7.27 -14.80 1.81
N PHE A 123 -8.31 -14.39 1.11
CA PHE A 123 -9.58 -13.99 1.71
C PHE A 123 -10.61 -15.10 1.74
N GLY A 124 -10.17 -16.34 1.52
CA GLY A 124 -11.05 -17.51 1.55
C GLY A 124 -11.57 -17.82 2.94
N GLU A 125 -12.60 -18.66 3.00
CA GLU A 125 -13.26 -19.03 4.24
C GLU A 125 -12.34 -19.63 5.29
N LYS A 126 -11.37 -20.39 4.86
CA LYS A 126 -10.44 -21.03 5.78
C LYS A 126 -9.25 -20.15 6.14
N ARG A 127 -9.26 -18.93 5.68
CA ARG A 127 -8.19 -17.98 5.93
C ARG A 127 -8.76 -16.72 6.54
N LEU A 128 -8.84 -15.62 5.81
CA LEU A 128 -9.34 -14.36 6.37
C LEU A 128 -10.86 -14.24 6.34
N ASP A 129 -11.54 -15.12 5.59
CA ASP A 129 -12.98 -15.18 5.54
C ASP A 129 -13.62 -13.86 5.11
N GLY A 130 -13.22 -13.41 3.95
CA GLY A 130 -13.78 -12.23 3.31
C GLY A 130 -12.97 -10.97 3.50
N THR A 131 -13.43 -9.90 2.88
CA THR A 131 -12.78 -8.59 2.95
C THR A 131 -13.59 -7.61 3.79
N ASP A 132 -14.89 -7.81 3.92
CA ASP A 132 -15.77 -6.88 4.65
C ASP A 132 -15.38 -6.73 6.11
N PHE A 133 -15.06 -7.84 6.75
CA PHE A 133 -14.63 -7.85 8.14
C PHE A 133 -13.49 -6.84 8.36
N TRP A 134 -12.53 -6.82 7.46
CA TRP A 134 -11.35 -5.99 7.56
C TRP A 134 -11.65 -4.54 7.22
N ASN A 135 -12.33 -4.32 6.11
CA ASN A 135 -12.63 -2.95 5.67
C ASN A 135 -13.54 -2.20 6.66
N GLU A 136 -14.47 -2.90 7.28
CA GLU A 136 -15.33 -2.30 8.30
C GLU A 136 -14.55 -1.87 9.54
N ARG A 137 -13.41 -2.49 9.78
CA ARG A 137 -12.54 -2.17 10.91
C ARG A 137 -11.43 -1.19 10.55
N GLY A 138 -11.48 -0.65 9.35
CA GLY A 138 -10.46 0.30 8.91
C GLY A 138 -9.19 -0.34 8.38
N VAL A 139 -9.19 -1.66 8.20
CA VAL A 139 -8.04 -2.35 7.59
C VAL A 139 -8.34 -2.50 6.11
N LYS A 140 -7.60 -1.81 5.27
CA LYS A 140 -7.86 -1.81 3.84
C LYS A 140 -7.33 -3.09 3.20
N THR A 141 -8.09 -3.65 2.28
CA THR A 141 -7.68 -4.88 1.59
C THR A 141 -7.41 -4.58 0.13
N TYR A 142 -6.42 -5.25 -0.42
CA TYR A 142 -6.15 -5.16 -1.85
C TYR A 142 -5.78 -6.54 -2.36
N MET A 143 -6.52 -7.04 -3.35
CA MET A 143 -6.22 -8.28 -4.02
C MET A 143 -5.47 -7.98 -5.29
N ALA A 144 -4.29 -8.56 -5.44
CA ALA A 144 -3.51 -8.38 -6.66
C ALA A 144 -4.29 -8.94 -7.85
N GLU A 145 -4.51 -8.12 -8.84
CA GLU A 145 -5.32 -8.49 -10.00
C GLU A 145 -4.72 -9.61 -10.84
N ASN A 146 -3.46 -9.86 -10.70
CA ASN A 146 -2.81 -10.97 -11.40
C ASN A 146 -3.01 -12.31 -10.72
N SER A 147 -3.77 -12.35 -9.66
CA SER A 147 -4.20 -13.60 -9.09
C SER A 147 -5.13 -14.27 -10.11
N ASN A 148 -4.87 -15.48 -10.45
CA ASN A 148 -5.63 -16.22 -11.46
C ASN A 148 -7.10 -16.34 -11.15
N SER A 149 -7.46 -16.14 -9.90
CA SER A 149 -8.83 -16.34 -9.48
C SER A 149 -9.74 -15.15 -9.70
N ILE A 150 -9.19 -14.00 -10.01
CA ILE A 150 -10.00 -12.80 -10.18
C ILE A 150 -10.28 -12.53 -11.64
N VAL A 151 -9.27 -12.64 -12.48
CA VAL A 151 -9.42 -12.40 -13.91
C VAL A 151 -9.14 -13.69 -14.66
N GLU A 152 -9.85 -13.87 -15.75
CA GLU A 152 -9.70 -15.08 -16.53
C GLU A 152 -8.32 -15.21 -17.15
N TYR A 153 -7.76 -14.09 -17.58
CA TYR A 153 -6.45 -14.08 -18.18
C TYR A 153 -5.55 -13.05 -17.50
N ARG A 154 -4.30 -13.42 -17.29
CA ARG A 154 -3.31 -12.48 -16.83
C ARG A 154 -2.89 -11.65 -18.00
N THR A 155 -2.96 -10.36 -17.90
CA THR A 155 -2.54 -9.47 -18.98
C THR A 155 -1.52 -8.47 -18.44
N LEU A 156 -0.74 -7.90 -19.35
CA LEU A 156 0.18 -6.83 -18.97
C LEU A 156 -0.59 -5.61 -18.47
N ALA A 157 -1.77 -5.36 -19.02
CA ALA A 157 -2.57 -4.24 -18.56
C ALA A 157 -2.95 -4.39 -17.09
N ASN A 158 -3.32 -5.61 -16.66
CA ASN A 158 -3.64 -5.86 -15.26
C ASN A 158 -2.42 -5.69 -14.37
N GLU A 159 -1.25 -6.08 -14.87
CA GLU A 159 0.00 -5.89 -14.14
C GLU A 159 0.30 -4.41 -13.97
N TYR A 160 0.11 -3.62 -15.00
CA TYR A 160 0.34 -2.18 -14.93
C TYR A 160 -0.64 -1.52 -13.97
N ASP A 161 -1.92 -1.89 -14.02
CA ASP A 161 -2.93 -1.35 -13.12
C ASP A 161 -2.59 -1.64 -11.67
N TYR A 162 -2.13 -2.83 -11.40
CA TYR A 162 -1.72 -3.24 -10.06
C TYR A 162 -0.56 -2.36 -9.55
N ILE A 163 0.48 -2.20 -10.35
CA ILE A 163 1.63 -1.39 -9.97
C ILE A 163 1.22 0.08 -9.78
N LEU A 164 0.40 0.60 -10.69
CA LEU A 164 -0.04 1.99 -10.61
C LEU A 164 -0.99 2.23 -9.42
N ASP A 165 -1.82 1.25 -9.08
CA ASP A 165 -2.66 1.34 -7.89
C ASP A 165 -1.81 1.44 -6.63
N LEU A 166 -0.77 0.61 -6.51
CA LEU A 166 0.12 0.70 -5.36
C LEU A 166 0.83 2.05 -5.31
N GLY A 167 1.21 2.56 -6.47
CA GLY A 167 1.81 3.90 -6.55
C GLY A 167 0.88 4.97 -6.00
N LYS A 168 -0.40 4.85 -6.32
CA LYS A 168 -1.40 5.79 -5.86
C LYS A 168 -1.67 5.65 -4.36
N ILE A 169 -1.79 4.42 -3.89
CA ILE A 169 -2.05 4.14 -2.47
C ILE A 169 -0.94 4.68 -1.57
N PHE A 170 0.31 4.52 -1.99
CA PHE A 170 1.47 4.89 -1.18
C PHE A 170 2.11 6.23 -1.56
N ASP A 171 1.49 6.96 -2.47
CA ASP A 171 2.00 8.26 -2.94
C ASP A 171 3.41 8.15 -3.52
N VAL A 172 3.63 7.13 -4.34
CA VAL A 172 4.89 6.92 -5.05
C VAL A 172 4.60 6.70 -6.53
N GLU A 173 3.74 7.52 -7.08
CA GLU A 173 3.28 7.36 -8.47
C GLU A 173 4.42 7.44 -9.47
N ASP A 174 5.40 8.28 -9.23
CA ASP A 174 6.54 8.39 -10.14
C ASP A 174 7.36 7.11 -10.19
N LYS A 175 7.56 6.46 -9.05
CA LYS A 175 8.27 5.19 -9.02
C LYS A 175 7.47 4.10 -9.70
N ALA A 176 6.17 4.08 -9.47
CA ALA A 176 5.29 3.10 -10.10
C ALA A 176 5.31 3.26 -11.62
N GLN A 177 5.21 4.50 -12.08
CA GLN A 177 5.22 4.78 -13.52
C GLN A 177 6.55 4.36 -14.15
N ALA A 178 7.66 4.60 -13.46
CA ALA A 178 8.98 4.21 -13.97
C ALA A 178 9.08 2.69 -14.13
N ILE A 179 8.51 1.93 -13.21
CA ILE A 179 8.50 0.46 -13.32
C ILE A 179 7.66 0.02 -14.50
N VAL A 180 6.48 0.61 -14.66
CA VAL A 180 5.61 0.30 -15.80
C VAL A 180 6.31 0.61 -17.12
N ASP A 181 6.97 1.77 -17.19
CA ASP A 181 7.69 2.18 -18.40
C ASP A 181 8.82 1.20 -18.73
N GLU A 182 9.52 0.72 -17.72
CA GLU A 182 10.58 -0.24 -17.90
C GLU A 182 10.05 -1.58 -18.42
N ILE A 183 8.95 -2.05 -17.88
CA ILE A 183 8.32 -3.28 -18.34
C ILE A 183 7.88 -3.11 -19.79
N GLN A 184 7.27 -1.98 -20.13
CA GLN A 184 6.84 -1.71 -21.50
C GLN A 184 8.00 -1.70 -22.47
N ALA A 185 9.13 -1.14 -22.07
CA ALA A 185 10.30 -1.10 -22.91
C ALA A 185 10.85 -2.49 -23.21
N GLN A 186 10.72 -3.41 -22.27
CA GLN A 186 11.21 -4.78 -22.44
C GLN A 186 10.31 -5.62 -23.32
N VAL A 187 9.07 -5.25 -23.48
CA VAL A 187 8.13 -6.02 -24.28
C VAL A 187 8.16 -5.62 -25.74
N GLN A 188 8.80 -4.52 -26.08
CA GLN A 188 8.86 -4.04 -27.49
C GLN A 188 10.05 -4.54 -28.27
#